data_01ad201210654ae4ae22b5fd4f5bdf7c
#
_entry.id   01ad201210654ae4ae22b5fd4f5bdf7c
#
_cell.length_a   1.000
_cell.length_b   1.000
_cell.length_c   1.000
_cell.angle_alpha   90.00
_cell.angle_beta   90.00
_cell.angle_gamma   90.00
#
_symmetry.space_group_name_H-M   'P 1'
#
loop_
_entity.id
_entity.type
_entity.pdbx_description
1 polymer ?
#
loop_
_entity_poly.entity_id
_entity_poly.type
_entity_poly.pdbx_seq_one_letter_code
_entity_poly.pdbx_strand_id
1 'polypeptide(L)'
;MATDALKMIRNEIGLRVAEIRERGARLSPLDLHARMDAIRQLAAVNGLAALEGLARHSAQLALLPGHRVAMRSCLEHVEFKEAKIK
;
A
#
# COMPACT_ATOMS: atom_id res chain seq x y z
N MET A 1 23.65 -1.90 -4.74
CA MET A 1 23.79 -1.94 -3.30
C MET A 1 22.44 -2.03 -2.62
N ALA A 2 22.38 -2.73 -1.48
CA ALA A 2 21.09 -2.96 -0.78
C ALA A 2 20.36 -1.66 -0.42
N THR A 3 21.09 -0.62 0.02
CA THR A 3 20.51 0.67 0.40
C THR A 3 19.83 1.36 -0.77
N ASP A 4 20.43 1.32 -1.95
CA ASP A 4 19.86 1.93 -3.15
C ASP A 4 18.62 1.17 -3.62
N ALA A 5 18.66 -0.16 -3.54
CA ALA A 5 17.50 -0.99 -3.86
C ALA A 5 16.34 -0.69 -2.92
N LEU A 6 16.60 -0.53 -1.62
CA LEU A 6 15.55 -0.21 -0.64
C LEU A 6 14.96 1.19 -0.90
N LYS A 7 15.79 2.16 -1.27
CA LYS A 7 15.31 3.50 -1.64
C LYS A 7 14.39 3.45 -2.85
N MET A 8 14.75 2.67 -3.86
CA MET A 8 13.93 2.51 -5.06
C MET A 8 12.57 1.89 -4.74
N ILE A 9 12.58 0.85 -3.90
CA ILE A 9 11.35 0.18 -3.46
C ILE A 9 10.47 1.15 -2.67
N ARG A 10 11.07 1.90 -1.74
CA ARG A 10 10.34 2.89 -0.94
C ARG A 10 9.70 3.94 -1.85
N ASN A 11 10.43 4.44 -2.84
CA ASN A 11 9.91 5.43 -3.78
C ASN A 11 8.75 4.85 -4.59
N GLU A 12 8.89 3.61 -5.06
CA GLU A 12 7.83 2.94 -5.82
C GLU A 12 6.56 2.77 -4.99
N ILE A 13 6.70 2.31 -3.76
CA ILE A 13 5.56 2.16 -2.85
C ILE A 13 4.93 3.51 -2.56
N GLY A 14 5.74 4.53 -2.32
CA GLY A 14 5.27 5.89 -2.08
C GLY A 14 4.46 6.44 -3.24
N LEU A 15 4.89 6.20 -4.48
CA LEU A 15 4.16 6.61 -5.67
C LEU A 15 2.82 5.90 -5.77
N ARG A 16 2.77 4.61 -5.47
CA ARG A 16 1.52 3.84 -5.50
C ARG A 16 0.54 4.30 -4.43
N VAL A 17 1.03 4.61 -3.23
CA VAL A 17 0.20 5.15 -2.15
C VAL A 17 -0.34 6.53 -2.53
N ALA A 18 0.50 7.40 -3.08
CA ALA A 18 0.09 8.73 -3.51
C ALA A 18 -0.99 8.66 -4.59
N GLU A 19 -0.87 7.72 -5.54
CA GLU A 19 -1.87 7.52 -6.59
C GLU A 19 -3.21 7.09 -5.99
N ILE A 20 -3.20 6.19 -5.02
CA ILE A 20 -4.44 5.77 -4.35
C ILE A 20 -5.08 6.95 -3.62
N ARG A 21 -4.30 7.77 -2.93
CA ARG A 21 -4.82 8.96 -2.25
C ARG A 21 -5.44 9.94 -3.23
N GLU A 22 -4.76 10.19 -4.31
CA GLU A 22 -5.21 11.16 -5.32
C GLU A 22 -6.52 10.71 -5.98
N ARG A 23 -6.63 9.42 -6.27
CA ARG A 23 -7.76 8.86 -7.00
C ARG A 23 -8.79 8.15 -6.14
N GLY A 24 -8.54 8.02 -4.84
CA GLY A 24 -9.30 7.16 -3.94
C GLY A 24 -10.82 7.27 -4.06
N ALA A 25 -11.36 8.51 -4.13
CA ALA A 25 -12.79 8.74 -4.22
C ALA A 25 -13.39 8.27 -5.55
N ARG A 26 -12.57 8.11 -6.59
CA ARG A 26 -12.99 7.70 -7.93
C ARG A 26 -12.76 6.22 -8.21
N LEU A 27 -11.99 5.56 -7.34
CA LEU A 27 -11.67 4.15 -7.54
C LEU A 27 -12.81 3.27 -7.03
N SER A 28 -13.16 2.24 -7.81
CA SER A 28 -14.08 1.21 -7.36
C SER A 28 -13.42 0.36 -6.27
N PRO A 29 -14.21 -0.39 -5.48
CA PRO A 29 -13.62 -1.32 -4.51
C PRO A 29 -12.65 -2.31 -5.13
N LEU A 30 -12.96 -2.83 -6.32
CA LEU A 30 -12.06 -3.75 -7.02
C LEU A 30 -10.77 -3.08 -7.45
N ASP A 31 -10.82 -1.83 -7.89
CA ASP A 31 -9.62 -1.07 -8.26
C ASP A 31 -8.75 -0.80 -7.04
N LEU A 32 -9.37 -0.43 -5.91
CA LEU A 32 -8.64 -0.23 -4.66
C LEU A 32 -7.97 -1.52 -4.21
N HIS A 33 -8.70 -2.63 -4.29
CA HIS A 33 -8.15 -3.95 -3.95
C HIS A 33 -6.94 -4.27 -4.82
N ALA A 34 -7.06 -4.11 -6.13
CA ALA A 34 -5.98 -4.41 -7.07
C ALA A 34 -4.74 -3.56 -6.81
N ARG A 35 -4.93 -2.27 -6.54
CA ARG A 35 -3.82 -1.35 -6.28
C ARG A 35 -3.13 -1.67 -4.96
N MET A 36 -3.91 -2.00 -3.92
CA MET A 36 -3.35 -2.36 -2.64
C MET A 36 -2.64 -3.72 -2.71
N ASP A 37 -3.18 -4.66 -3.49
CA ASP A 37 -2.54 -5.95 -3.72
C ASP A 37 -1.21 -5.81 -4.46
N ALA A 38 -1.10 -4.84 -5.36
CA ALA A 38 0.17 -4.54 -6.03
C ALA A 38 1.24 -4.10 -5.03
N ILE A 39 0.86 -3.30 -4.02
CA ILE A 39 1.78 -2.92 -2.94
C ILE A 39 2.18 -4.15 -2.13
N ARG A 40 1.22 -5.03 -1.82
CA ARG A 40 1.49 -6.29 -1.13
C ARG A 40 2.53 -7.14 -1.89
N GLN A 41 2.34 -7.30 -3.19
CA GLN A 41 3.26 -8.08 -4.01
C GLN A 41 4.65 -7.48 -4.01
N LEU A 42 4.75 -6.17 -4.14
CA LEU A 42 6.03 -5.47 -4.13
C LEU A 42 6.74 -5.67 -2.78
N ALA A 43 6.00 -5.57 -1.69
CA ALA A 43 6.54 -5.81 -0.35
C ALA A 43 6.99 -7.28 -0.16
N ALA A 44 6.20 -8.23 -0.65
CA ALA A 44 6.50 -9.65 -0.53
C ALA A 44 7.80 -10.01 -1.24
N VAL A 45 7.98 -9.55 -2.47
CA VAL A 45 9.17 -9.87 -3.28
C VAL A 45 10.44 -9.29 -2.66
N ASN A 46 10.29 -8.25 -1.84
CA ASN A 46 11.43 -7.56 -1.22
C ASN A 46 11.58 -7.87 0.27
N GLY A 47 10.86 -8.86 0.78
CA GLY A 47 11.02 -9.32 2.15
C GLY A 47 10.50 -8.35 3.22
N LEU A 48 9.59 -7.45 2.87
CA LEU A 48 9.03 -6.45 3.79
C LEU A 48 7.76 -7.01 4.45
N ALA A 49 7.94 -7.96 5.35
CA ALA A 49 6.83 -8.75 5.92
C ALA A 49 5.74 -7.91 6.60
N ALA A 50 6.14 -6.90 7.38
CA ALA A 50 5.18 -6.03 8.07
C ALA A 50 4.33 -5.23 7.09
N LEU A 51 4.96 -4.70 6.04
CA LEU A 51 4.27 -3.94 5.01
C LEU A 51 3.39 -4.86 4.16
N GLU A 52 3.87 -6.05 3.84
CA GLU A 52 3.10 -7.06 3.11
C GLU A 52 1.80 -7.39 3.86
N GLY A 53 1.90 -7.68 5.16
CA GLY A 53 0.74 -8.02 5.99
C GLY A 53 -0.28 -6.87 6.05
N LEU A 54 0.21 -5.65 6.21
CA LEU A 54 -0.65 -4.46 6.25
C LEU A 54 -1.34 -4.24 4.90
N ALA A 55 -0.62 -4.37 3.80
CA ALA A 55 -1.18 -4.19 2.46
C ALA A 55 -2.20 -5.28 2.14
N ARG A 56 -1.94 -6.52 2.55
CA ARG A 56 -2.89 -7.63 2.39
C ARG A 56 -4.19 -7.33 3.11
N HIS A 57 -4.11 -6.90 4.37
CA HIS A 57 -5.28 -6.55 5.16
C HIS A 57 -6.05 -5.39 4.52
N SER A 58 -5.34 -4.36 4.07
CA SER A 58 -5.94 -3.21 3.41
C SER A 58 -6.65 -3.61 2.11
N ALA A 59 -6.06 -4.51 1.34
CA ALA A 59 -6.69 -5.02 0.11
C ALA A 59 -8.02 -5.72 0.40
N GLN A 60 -8.08 -6.49 1.48
CA GLN A 60 -9.31 -7.15 1.90
C GLN A 60 -10.37 -6.14 2.34
N LEU A 61 -9.98 -5.13 3.12
CA LEU A 61 -10.88 -4.09 3.59
C LEU A 61 -11.50 -3.29 2.45
N ALA A 62 -10.78 -3.13 1.34
CA ALA A 62 -11.27 -2.39 0.18
C ALA A 62 -12.54 -2.98 -0.41
N LEU A 63 -12.79 -4.27 -0.20
CA LEU A 63 -13.95 -4.98 -0.73
C LEU A 63 -15.16 -4.97 0.22
N LEU A 64 -15.02 -4.39 1.42
CA LEU A 64 -16.07 -4.39 2.44
C LEU A 64 -16.86 -3.08 2.43
N PRO A 65 -18.14 -3.10 2.91
CA PRO A 65 -18.91 -1.87 3.11
C PRO A 65 -18.16 -0.94 4.07
N GLY A 66 -18.24 0.38 3.83
CA GLY A 66 -17.54 1.36 4.64
C GLY A 66 -16.05 1.44 4.39
N HIS A 67 -15.59 0.85 3.30
CA HIS A 67 -14.17 0.75 2.96
C HIS A 67 -13.44 2.09 2.91
N ARG A 68 -14.12 3.19 2.59
CA ARG A 68 -13.46 4.50 2.45
C ARG A 68 -12.83 4.99 3.75
N VAL A 69 -13.54 4.83 4.86
CA VAL A 69 -13.01 5.20 6.18
C VAL A 69 -11.86 4.28 6.57
N ALA A 70 -12.06 2.97 6.40
CA ALA A 70 -11.03 1.97 6.68
C ALA A 70 -9.79 2.20 5.83
N MET A 71 -9.97 2.52 4.54
CA MET A 71 -8.87 2.75 3.62
C MET A 71 -8.04 3.98 3.98
N ARG A 72 -8.67 5.04 4.47
CA ARG A 72 -7.94 6.23 4.92
C ARG A 72 -6.96 5.85 6.04
N SER A 73 -7.45 5.12 7.03
CA SER A 73 -6.63 4.66 8.14
C SER A 73 -5.51 3.73 7.66
N CYS A 74 -5.83 2.79 6.75
CA CYS A 74 -4.85 1.85 6.21
C CYS A 74 -3.75 2.56 5.42
N LEU A 75 -4.11 3.57 4.62
CA LEU A 75 -3.13 4.34 3.85
C LEU A 75 -2.16 5.07 4.78
N GLU A 76 -2.65 5.62 5.87
CA GLU A 76 -1.79 6.27 6.86
C GLU A 76 -0.79 5.27 7.46
N HIS A 77 -1.25 4.06 7.77
CA HIS A 77 -0.38 3.01 8.29
C HIS A 77 0.64 2.53 7.25
N VAL A 78 0.23 2.41 5.98
CA VAL A 78 1.13 2.01 4.90
C VAL A 78 2.22 3.07 4.72
N GLU A 79 1.85 4.35 4.74
CA GLU A 79 2.81 5.45 4.64
C GLU A 79 3.80 5.42 5.81
N PHE A 80 3.30 5.15 7.01
CA PHE A 80 4.16 5.04 8.18
C PHE A 80 5.18 3.91 8.02
N LYS A 81 4.74 2.74 7.56
CA LYS A 81 5.62 1.60 7.34
C LYS A 81 6.59 1.85 6.20
N GLU A 82 6.13 2.48 5.11
CA GLU A 82 6.98 2.85 3.98
C GLU A 82 8.10 3.80 4.43
N ALA A 83 7.79 4.77 5.29
CA ALA A 83 8.78 5.71 5.81
C ALA A 83 9.84 5.04 6.69
N LYS A 84 9.56 3.83 7.20
CA LYS A 84 10.53 3.06 8.01
C LYS A 84 11.51 2.26 7.16
N ILE A 85 11.32 2.18 5.86
CA ILE A 85 12.26 1.50 4.95
C ILE A 85 13.52 2.34 4.84
N LYS A 86 14.66 1.74 5.13
CA LYS A 86 15.94 2.43 5.11
C LYS A 86 16.77 2.05 3.89
#